data_ccce472d743fb1a3137b4a32554eb016
#
_entry.id   ccce472d743fb1a3137b4a32554eb016
#
_cell.length_a   1.000
_cell.length_b   1.000
_cell.length_c   1.000
_cell.angle_alpha   90.00
_cell.angle_beta   90.00
_cell.angle_gamma   90.00
#
_symmetry.space_group_name_H-M   'P 1'
#
loop_
_entity.id
_entity.type
_entity.pdbx_description
1 polymer ?
#
loop_
_entity_poly.entity_id
_entity_poly.type
_entity_poly.pdbx_seq_one_letter_code
_entity_poly.pdbx_strand_id
1 'polypeptide(L)'
;MKKQISRCIKMLFLGIIMCLGMALSVHAEGSGQFFQFDGEKWNKEEFSWTDSQGQIWYAHEYGTNGESIISAVTEAVMELQVPSYVYKDGVAKKVIGIGNYRPDAEYDYTWDRFSCFYYDGKYGNGMLYKLILPDTLCYVMPNAFSTSGSWFDGLAAVQLPQNPRLVIGESAFYGAGNLQIVHFNDAVGGAQPVKIEKRAFGNCPKLEEITFPPTGAYNEIDKEAFYSYGECNLKRIYNAPSELELGWDQYCAGVEEVSFAEGLTYVGGISTIVAYEWDEDGSPSRGHGEYIKTLKKVTLPSTLKEIGWDAFKDTRTLLTSISRRA
;
A
#
# COMPACT_ATOMS: atom_id res chain seq x y z
N MET A 1 23.67 47.76 27.31
CA MET A 1 22.37 47.05 27.21
C MET A 1 21.79 47.02 25.80
N LYS A 2 21.59 48.15 25.10
CA LYS A 2 20.97 48.15 23.74
C LYS A 2 21.71 47.32 22.67
N LYS A 3 23.05 47.19 22.70
CA LYS A 3 23.83 46.41 21.76
C LYS A 3 23.73 44.88 21.98
N GLN A 4 23.47 44.42 23.21
CA GLN A 4 23.31 42.99 23.51
C GLN A 4 21.91 42.50 23.14
N ILE A 5 20.87 43.27 23.30
CA ILE A 5 19.49 42.95 22.91
C ILE A 5 19.39 42.80 21.39
N SER A 6 20.08 43.68 20.62
CA SER A 6 20.13 43.60 19.15
C SER A 6 20.82 42.29 18.64
N ARG A 7 21.83 41.77 19.37
CA ARG A 7 22.48 40.50 19.00
C ARG A 7 21.60 39.28 19.29
N CYS A 8 20.89 39.27 20.42
CA CYS A 8 19.95 38.17 20.75
C CYS A 8 18.77 38.12 19.78
N ILE A 9 18.21 39.27 19.38
CA ILE A 9 17.11 39.32 18.41
C ILE A 9 17.60 38.88 17.03
N LYS A 10 18.83 39.20 16.58
CA LYS A 10 19.39 38.73 15.33
C LYS A 10 19.67 37.22 15.36
N MET A 11 20.11 36.63 16.48
CA MET A 11 20.27 35.20 16.62
C MET A 11 18.93 34.45 16.64
N LEU A 12 17.89 35.02 17.28
CA LEU A 12 16.54 34.43 17.23
C LEU A 12 15.95 34.44 15.81
N PHE A 13 16.13 35.57 15.07
CA PHE A 13 15.68 35.62 13.67
C PHE A 13 16.47 34.70 12.74
N LEU A 14 17.79 34.52 12.94
CA LEU A 14 18.55 33.54 12.18
C LEU A 14 18.15 32.11 12.53
N GLY A 15 17.83 31.80 13.79
CA GLY A 15 17.35 30.51 14.22
C GLY A 15 15.97 30.15 13.60
N ILE A 16 15.05 31.15 13.58
CA ILE A 16 13.72 30.97 12.97
C ILE A 16 13.83 30.84 11.44
N ILE A 17 14.72 31.58 10.78
CA ILE A 17 14.96 31.44 9.34
C ILE A 17 15.62 30.09 9.00
N MET A 18 16.54 29.57 9.84
CA MET A 18 17.09 28.22 9.67
C MET A 18 16.03 27.14 9.90
N CYS A 19 15.16 27.27 10.90
CA CYS A 19 14.06 26.33 11.12
C CYS A 19 13.00 26.40 10.00
N LEU A 20 12.67 27.60 9.50
CA LEU A 20 11.79 27.76 8.33
C LEU A 20 12.48 27.32 7.03
N GLY A 21 13.80 27.53 6.88
CA GLY A 21 14.57 27.03 5.75
C GLY A 21 14.70 25.52 5.72
N MET A 22 14.83 24.85 6.88
CA MET A 22 14.81 23.39 6.96
C MET A 22 13.41 22.82 6.73
N ALA A 23 12.34 23.51 7.14
CA ALA A 23 10.97 23.10 6.83
C ALA A 23 10.60 23.27 5.34
N LEU A 24 11.26 24.20 4.64
CA LEU A 24 11.05 24.43 3.20
C LEU A 24 11.95 23.55 2.31
N SER A 25 13.06 23.01 2.84
CA SER A 25 13.93 22.10 2.07
C SER A 25 13.49 20.64 2.08
N VAL A 26 12.51 20.26 2.93
CA VAL A 26 11.92 18.89 2.93
C VAL A 26 10.88 18.73 1.81
N HIS A 27 10.50 19.81 1.13
CA HIS A 27 9.50 19.77 0.04
C HIS A 27 10.09 19.80 -1.38
N ALA A 28 11.41 19.68 -1.53
CA ALA A 28 12.06 19.78 -2.85
C ALA A 28 12.79 18.52 -3.32
N GLU A 29 12.72 17.41 -2.60
CA GLU A 29 13.20 16.11 -3.09
C GLU A 29 12.02 15.15 -3.22
N GLY A 30 11.51 15.01 -4.43
CA GLY A 30 10.57 13.94 -4.73
C GLY A 30 9.42 14.33 -5.61
N SER A 31 9.68 14.80 -6.81
CA SER A 31 8.72 14.62 -7.90
C SER A 31 8.53 13.12 -8.14
N GLY A 32 7.58 12.53 -7.42
CA GLY A 32 6.73 11.46 -7.89
C GLY A 32 7.37 10.17 -8.44
N GLN A 33 8.58 9.78 -8.06
CA GLN A 33 9.09 8.48 -8.50
C GLN A 33 8.90 7.47 -7.37
N PHE A 34 8.06 6.46 -7.62
CA PHE A 34 7.92 5.31 -6.75
C PHE A 34 9.24 4.61 -6.50
N PHE A 35 9.35 3.91 -5.36
CA PHE A 35 10.54 3.15 -5.03
C PHE A 35 10.80 2.09 -6.12
N GLN A 36 12.07 1.96 -6.51
CA GLN A 36 12.53 0.91 -7.40
C GLN A 36 13.56 0.06 -6.66
N PHE A 37 13.24 -1.21 -6.50
CA PHE A 37 14.17 -2.15 -5.88
C PHE A 37 15.36 -2.41 -6.80
N ASP A 38 16.55 -2.32 -6.24
CA ASP A 38 17.82 -2.57 -6.91
C ASP A 38 18.52 -3.72 -6.18
N GLY A 39 18.56 -4.88 -6.79
CA GLY A 39 19.16 -6.09 -6.20
C GLY A 39 20.66 -5.94 -5.90
N GLU A 40 21.37 -5.03 -6.57
CA GLU A 40 22.79 -4.78 -6.31
C GLU A 40 23.01 -4.06 -4.96
N LYS A 41 21.99 -3.36 -4.45
CA LYS A 41 22.02 -2.70 -3.14
C LYS A 41 21.71 -3.65 -1.98
N TRP A 42 21.21 -4.85 -2.28
CA TRP A 42 20.89 -5.85 -1.27
C TRP A 42 22.17 -6.45 -0.68
N ASN A 43 22.38 -6.28 0.63
CA ASN A 43 23.42 -7.00 1.32
C ASN A 43 22.93 -8.39 1.71
N LYS A 44 23.63 -9.43 1.26
CA LYS A 44 23.29 -10.84 1.55
C LYS A 44 23.45 -11.20 3.04
N GLU A 45 24.29 -10.44 3.77
CA GLU A 45 24.52 -10.67 5.20
C GLU A 45 23.33 -10.18 6.01
N GLU A 46 22.62 -11.12 6.64
CA GLU A 46 21.54 -10.83 7.57
C GLU A 46 22.12 -10.44 8.94
N PHE A 47 21.52 -9.46 9.59
CA PHE A 47 21.79 -9.11 10.97
C PHE A 47 20.51 -9.19 11.80
N SER A 48 20.62 -9.34 13.11
CA SER A 48 19.50 -9.34 14.02
C SER A 48 19.57 -8.20 15.03
N TRP A 49 18.39 -7.78 15.47
CA TRP A 49 18.24 -6.78 16.52
C TRP A 49 17.07 -7.17 17.43
N THR A 50 17.26 -7.04 18.74
CA THR A 50 16.19 -7.28 19.73
C THR A 50 15.65 -5.96 20.20
N ASP A 51 14.32 -5.78 20.09
CA ASP A 51 13.65 -4.58 20.53
C ASP A 51 13.41 -4.56 22.05
N SER A 52 12.81 -3.50 22.56
CA SER A 52 12.52 -3.33 23.99
C SER A 52 11.46 -4.29 24.53
N GLN A 53 10.73 -4.99 23.66
CA GLN A 53 9.72 -6.01 24.03
C GLN A 53 10.29 -7.42 23.97
N GLY A 54 11.54 -7.57 23.56
CA GLY A 54 12.22 -8.85 23.44
C GLY A 54 12.03 -9.52 22.08
N GLN A 55 11.33 -8.89 21.11
CA GLN A 55 11.21 -9.43 19.76
C GLN A 55 12.55 -9.34 19.04
N ILE A 56 12.93 -10.39 18.33
CA ILE A 56 14.13 -10.40 17.49
C ILE A 56 13.70 -10.16 16.04
N TRP A 57 14.21 -9.09 15.46
CA TRP A 57 14.03 -8.70 14.07
C TRP A 57 15.26 -9.08 13.27
N TYR A 58 15.06 -9.67 12.13
CA TYR A 58 16.11 -9.96 11.15
C TYR A 58 16.00 -9.01 9.98
N ALA A 59 17.14 -8.48 9.55
CA ALA A 59 17.16 -7.49 8.47
C ALA A 59 18.44 -7.58 7.66
N HIS A 60 18.37 -7.05 6.44
CA HIS A 60 19.48 -6.84 5.54
C HIS A 60 19.72 -5.35 5.35
N GLU A 61 20.99 -4.94 5.29
CA GLU A 61 21.33 -3.58 4.88
C GLU A 61 21.00 -3.39 3.39
N TYR A 62 20.53 -2.20 3.04
CA TYR A 62 20.20 -1.85 1.67
C TYR A 62 20.96 -0.59 1.26
N GLY A 63 21.91 -0.75 0.31
CA GLY A 63 22.81 0.32 -0.09
C GLY A 63 23.73 0.77 1.04
N THR A 64 24.19 2.02 0.96
CA THR A 64 25.18 2.61 1.89
C THR A 64 24.61 3.72 2.77
N ASN A 65 23.31 4.04 2.62
CA ASN A 65 22.69 5.23 3.25
C ASN A 65 22.08 4.95 4.63
N GLY A 66 22.43 3.82 5.27
CA GLY A 66 21.85 3.45 6.57
C GLY A 66 20.40 2.96 6.46
N GLU A 67 20.02 2.43 5.31
CA GLU A 67 18.72 1.83 5.05
C GLU A 67 18.74 0.32 5.27
N SER A 68 17.60 -0.27 5.59
CA SER A 68 17.45 -1.72 5.80
C SER A 68 16.09 -2.22 5.31
N ILE A 69 16.07 -3.52 5.03
CA ILE A 69 14.84 -4.27 4.69
C ILE A 69 14.70 -5.39 5.72
N ILE A 70 13.55 -5.49 6.37
CA ILE A 70 13.27 -6.53 7.35
C ILE A 70 12.86 -7.81 6.61
N SER A 71 13.54 -8.91 6.95
CA SER A 71 13.32 -10.25 6.36
C SER A 71 12.50 -11.18 7.25
N ALA A 72 12.60 -11.02 8.58
CA ALA A 72 11.91 -11.90 9.54
C ALA A 72 11.72 -11.28 10.93
N VAL A 73 10.85 -11.91 11.73
CA VAL A 73 10.68 -11.65 13.16
C VAL A 73 10.38 -12.96 13.91
N THR A 74 10.85 -13.09 15.17
CA THR A 74 10.83 -14.39 15.88
C THR A 74 9.59 -14.68 16.70
N GLU A 75 8.78 -13.72 17.08
CA GLU A 75 7.66 -14.01 17.98
C GLU A 75 6.29 -13.77 17.35
N ALA A 76 5.40 -14.75 17.58
CA ALA A 76 4.01 -14.67 17.18
C ALA A 76 3.24 -13.70 18.09
N VAL A 77 2.75 -12.62 17.52
CA VAL A 77 1.87 -11.66 18.19
C VAL A 77 0.58 -11.49 17.40
N MET A 78 -0.51 -11.16 18.07
CA MET A 78 -1.79 -10.89 17.40
C MET A 78 -1.74 -9.59 16.58
N GLU A 79 -1.00 -8.61 17.03
CA GLU A 79 -0.77 -7.34 16.34
C GLU A 79 0.73 -7.13 16.22
N LEU A 80 1.22 -7.08 14.99
CA LEU A 80 2.62 -6.84 14.67
C LEU A 80 2.80 -5.40 14.20
N GLN A 81 3.49 -4.62 15.00
CA GLN A 81 3.93 -3.29 14.61
C GLN A 81 5.38 -3.34 14.15
N VAL A 82 5.60 -3.17 12.86
CA VAL A 82 6.94 -3.15 12.27
C VAL A 82 7.66 -1.86 12.67
N PRO A 83 8.90 -1.93 13.18
CA PRO A 83 9.64 -0.76 13.63
C PRO A 83 10.08 0.12 12.46
N SER A 84 10.16 1.43 12.70
CA SER A 84 10.71 2.39 11.73
C SER A 84 12.22 2.31 11.58
N TYR A 85 12.92 1.77 12.59
CA TYR A 85 14.36 1.61 12.64
C TYR A 85 14.71 0.29 13.33
N VAL A 86 15.76 -0.37 12.83
CA VAL A 86 16.46 -1.46 13.50
C VAL A 86 17.92 -1.02 13.77
N TYR A 87 18.64 -1.74 14.62
CA TYR A 87 19.98 -1.32 15.00
C TYR A 87 20.99 -2.43 14.70
N LYS A 88 22.06 -2.09 14.00
CA LYS A 88 23.23 -2.93 13.76
C LYS A 88 24.43 -2.29 14.45
N ASP A 89 25.07 -2.99 15.39
CA ASP A 89 26.22 -2.50 16.16
C ASP A 89 25.97 -1.13 16.83
N GLY A 90 24.75 -0.90 17.33
CA GLY A 90 24.34 0.37 17.93
C GLY A 90 24.01 1.49 16.94
N VAL A 91 24.14 1.25 15.63
CA VAL A 91 23.82 2.23 14.59
C VAL A 91 22.40 2.00 14.06
N ALA A 92 21.57 3.05 14.11
CA ALA A 92 20.20 3.01 13.59
C ALA A 92 20.20 2.82 12.07
N LYS A 93 19.41 1.86 11.59
CA LYS A 93 19.13 1.61 10.18
C LYS A 93 17.65 1.87 9.93
N LYS A 94 17.37 2.77 9.01
CA LYS A 94 15.98 3.12 8.65
C LYS A 94 15.33 1.96 7.91
N VAL A 95 14.18 1.49 8.37
CA VAL A 95 13.41 0.45 7.70
C VAL A 95 12.66 1.04 6.51
N ILE A 96 13.06 0.65 5.30
CA ILE A 96 12.48 1.10 4.04
C ILE A 96 11.73 0.01 3.29
N GLY A 97 11.87 -1.25 3.70
CA GLY A 97 11.18 -2.36 3.05
C GLY A 97 10.94 -3.53 3.98
N ILE A 98 10.06 -4.43 3.54
CA ILE A 98 9.76 -5.69 4.21
C ILE A 98 9.56 -6.80 3.19
N GLY A 99 10.14 -7.97 3.46
CA GLY A 99 10.14 -9.15 2.60
C GLY A 99 11.55 -9.72 2.47
N ASN A 100 11.72 -10.68 1.60
CA ASN A 100 13.01 -11.36 1.42
C ASN A 100 13.36 -11.46 -0.07
N TYR A 101 14.63 -11.33 -0.39
CA TYR A 101 15.15 -11.40 -1.75
C TYR A 101 16.21 -12.48 -1.89
N ARG A 102 16.12 -13.28 -2.94
CA ARG A 102 17.01 -14.38 -3.29
C ARG A 102 17.78 -14.04 -4.57
N PRO A 103 18.94 -13.40 -4.47
CA PRO A 103 19.73 -13.01 -5.64
C PRO A 103 20.22 -14.20 -6.45
N ASP A 104 20.35 -15.37 -5.80
CA ASP A 104 20.89 -16.60 -6.40
C ASP A 104 19.77 -17.57 -6.85
N ALA A 105 18.53 -17.08 -6.99
CA ALA A 105 17.43 -17.91 -7.51
C ALA A 105 17.74 -18.41 -8.92
N GLU A 106 17.42 -19.69 -9.18
CA GLU A 106 17.73 -20.38 -10.43
C GLU A 106 17.01 -19.75 -11.64
N TYR A 107 15.79 -19.22 -11.39
CA TYR A 107 14.97 -18.60 -12.43
C TYR A 107 14.69 -17.15 -12.10
N ASP A 108 14.44 -16.34 -13.13
CA ASP A 108 14.15 -14.90 -12.99
C ASP A 108 12.65 -14.59 -12.82
N TYR A 109 11.91 -15.50 -12.22
CA TYR A 109 10.51 -15.26 -11.89
C TYR A 109 10.36 -14.59 -10.53
N THR A 110 9.31 -13.78 -10.37
CA THR A 110 9.05 -13.04 -9.13
C THR A 110 8.96 -13.95 -7.91
N TRP A 111 8.30 -15.12 -8.03
CA TRP A 111 8.18 -16.07 -6.91
C TRP A 111 9.47 -16.84 -6.58
N ASP A 112 10.44 -16.91 -7.48
CA ASP A 112 11.74 -17.50 -7.20
C ASP A 112 12.67 -16.52 -6.52
N ARG A 113 12.67 -15.25 -6.95
CA ARG A 113 13.53 -14.19 -6.44
C ARG A 113 13.03 -13.56 -5.16
N PHE A 114 11.73 -13.54 -4.91
CA PHE A 114 11.15 -12.97 -3.71
C PHE A 114 10.38 -14.04 -2.94
N SER A 115 10.63 -14.10 -1.65
CA SER A 115 9.94 -15.04 -0.76
C SER A 115 9.21 -14.31 0.34
N CYS A 116 8.32 -15.04 1.00
CA CYS A 116 7.59 -14.52 2.14
C CYS A 116 8.53 -13.95 3.20
N PHE A 117 8.06 -12.90 3.85
CA PHE A 117 8.58 -12.47 5.13
C PHE A 117 8.49 -13.63 6.10
N TYR A 118 9.63 -14.00 6.68
CA TYR A 118 9.68 -15.15 7.57
C TYR A 118 9.18 -14.77 8.96
N TYR A 119 8.23 -15.53 9.44
CA TYR A 119 7.65 -15.38 10.75
C TYR A 119 7.84 -16.69 11.51
N ASP A 120 8.85 -16.75 12.39
CA ASP A 120 9.15 -17.93 13.20
C ASP A 120 8.18 -18.01 14.39
N GLY A 121 6.94 -18.32 14.09
CA GLY A 121 5.94 -18.57 15.10
C GLY A 121 6.14 -19.93 15.74
N LYS A 122 6.86 -20.00 16.85
CA LYS A 122 7.02 -21.19 17.69
C LYS A 122 5.68 -21.77 18.18
N TYR A 123 4.57 -21.08 17.94
CA TYR A 123 3.24 -21.35 18.49
C TYR A 123 2.10 -21.35 17.46
N GLY A 124 2.33 -21.81 16.27
CA GLY A 124 1.22 -22.14 15.36
C GLY A 124 0.82 -21.05 14.39
N ASN A 125 0.45 -21.52 13.23
CA ASN A 125 -0.08 -20.76 12.10
C ASN A 125 -1.33 -19.97 12.52
N GLY A 126 -1.47 -18.74 12.05
CA GLY A 126 -2.72 -18.01 12.12
C GLY A 126 -2.93 -17.09 13.32
N MET A 127 -1.90 -16.77 14.10
CA MET A 127 -2.04 -15.83 15.24
C MET A 127 -1.96 -14.36 14.85
N LEU A 128 -1.28 -13.99 13.76
CA LEU A 128 -1.20 -12.60 13.34
C LEU A 128 -2.57 -12.15 12.80
N TYR A 129 -3.21 -11.28 13.56
CA TYR A 129 -4.51 -10.72 13.20
C TYR A 129 -4.37 -9.35 12.50
N LYS A 130 -3.41 -8.52 12.95
CA LYS A 130 -3.21 -7.17 12.44
C LYS A 130 -1.74 -6.88 12.19
N LEU A 131 -1.46 -6.32 11.03
CA LEU A 131 -0.14 -5.84 10.62
C LEU A 131 -0.15 -4.32 10.49
N ILE A 132 0.81 -3.64 11.13
CA ILE A 132 1.00 -2.19 11.05
C ILE A 132 2.39 -1.92 10.48
N LEU A 133 2.44 -1.27 9.33
CA LEU A 133 3.66 -0.91 8.64
C LEU A 133 4.03 0.57 8.90
N PRO A 134 5.32 0.89 9.14
CA PRO A 134 5.75 2.24 9.51
C PRO A 134 5.80 3.18 8.30
N ASP A 135 5.62 4.48 8.52
CA ASP A 135 5.66 5.50 7.47
C ASP A 135 7.06 5.68 6.83
N THR A 136 8.09 5.08 7.40
CA THR A 136 9.41 5.01 6.76
C THR A 136 9.47 4.02 5.61
N LEU A 137 8.53 3.06 5.55
CA LEU A 137 8.52 1.97 4.59
C LEU A 137 8.06 2.46 3.23
N CYS A 138 8.85 2.21 2.20
CA CYS A 138 8.53 2.53 0.82
C CYS A 138 8.41 1.30 -0.09
N TYR A 139 8.66 0.09 0.44
CA TYR A 139 8.52 -1.13 -0.35
C TYR A 139 8.01 -2.32 0.48
N VAL A 140 6.85 -2.84 0.12
CA VAL A 140 6.43 -4.19 0.47
C VAL A 140 6.86 -5.08 -0.68
N MET A 141 7.82 -5.96 -0.44
CA MET A 141 8.39 -6.79 -1.51
C MET A 141 7.36 -7.75 -2.11
N PRO A 142 7.56 -8.21 -3.35
CA PRO A 142 6.72 -9.24 -3.93
C PRO A 142 6.63 -10.47 -3.03
N ASN A 143 5.46 -11.07 -2.95
CA ASN A 143 5.14 -12.25 -2.13
C ASN A 143 5.37 -12.11 -0.61
N ALA A 144 5.68 -10.93 -0.07
CA ALA A 144 6.10 -10.75 1.33
C ALA A 144 5.13 -11.37 2.34
N PHE A 145 3.84 -11.28 2.11
CA PHE A 145 2.78 -11.83 2.97
C PHE A 145 1.85 -12.80 2.21
N SER A 146 2.35 -13.39 1.13
CA SER A 146 1.60 -14.39 0.38
C SER A 146 1.37 -15.64 1.21
N THR A 147 0.16 -16.16 1.21
CA THR A 147 -0.23 -17.33 2.03
C THR A 147 0.04 -18.68 1.37
N SER A 148 0.77 -18.72 0.27
CA SER A 148 1.18 -20.01 -0.34
C SER A 148 1.90 -20.98 0.63
N GLY A 149 2.11 -20.54 1.89
CA GLY A 149 2.75 -21.29 2.97
C GLY A 149 2.10 -21.17 4.36
N SER A 150 0.83 -20.75 4.48
CA SER A 150 0.00 -20.81 5.71
C SER A 150 0.37 -19.92 6.92
N TRP A 151 1.43 -19.11 6.88
CA TRP A 151 1.88 -18.32 8.04
C TRP A 151 0.97 -17.13 8.38
N PHE A 152 0.26 -16.60 7.39
CA PHE A 152 -0.57 -15.40 7.51
C PHE A 152 -2.08 -15.68 7.41
N ASP A 153 -2.49 -16.92 7.60
CA ASP A 153 -3.91 -17.31 7.51
C ASP A 153 -4.81 -16.55 8.48
N GLY A 154 -4.26 -16.05 9.61
CA GLY A 154 -5.00 -15.25 10.58
C GLY A 154 -5.11 -13.76 10.25
N LEU A 155 -4.32 -13.26 9.28
CA LEU A 155 -4.23 -11.83 9.00
C LEU A 155 -5.56 -11.26 8.50
N ALA A 156 -6.21 -10.45 9.32
CA ALA A 156 -7.51 -9.85 9.03
C ALA A 156 -7.42 -8.35 8.70
N ALA A 157 -6.41 -7.66 9.18
CA ALA A 157 -6.27 -6.22 8.95
C ALA A 157 -4.81 -5.82 8.65
N VAL A 158 -4.64 -4.96 7.66
CA VAL A 158 -3.35 -4.36 7.31
C VAL A 158 -3.46 -2.84 7.34
N GLN A 159 -2.59 -2.21 8.11
CA GLN A 159 -2.40 -0.76 8.12
C GLN A 159 -1.13 -0.42 7.35
N LEU A 160 -1.31 0.21 6.20
CA LEU A 160 -0.27 0.59 5.25
C LEU A 160 0.23 2.00 5.52
N PRO A 161 1.53 2.29 5.26
CA PRO A 161 2.10 3.61 5.50
C PRO A 161 1.63 4.67 4.51
N GLN A 162 1.77 5.93 4.90
CA GLN A 162 1.70 7.08 4.00
C GLN A 162 3.12 7.49 3.60
N ASN A 163 3.61 6.95 2.51
CA ASN A 163 4.93 7.26 1.98
C ASN A 163 4.84 7.60 0.48
N PRO A 164 5.38 8.74 0.02
CA PRO A 164 5.27 9.17 -1.38
C PRO A 164 5.94 8.22 -2.39
N ARG A 165 6.73 7.28 -1.89
CA ARG A 165 7.45 6.30 -2.71
C ARG A 165 6.92 4.88 -2.53
N LEU A 166 5.77 4.72 -1.85
CA LEU A 166 5.26 3.40 -1.47
C LEU A 166 4.90 2.56 -2.70
N VAL A 167 5.47 1.37 -2.73
CA VAL A 167 5.12 0.31 -3.67
C VAL A 167 4.68 -0.93 -2.89
N ILE A 168 3.52 -1.44 -3.20
CA ILE A 168 3.06 -2.76 -2.78
C ILE A 168 3.34 -3.71 -3.93
N GLY A 169 4.33 -4.57 -3.75
CA GLY A 169 4.87 -5.43 -4.80
C GLY A 169 3.90 -6.52 -5.27
N GLU A 170 4.24 -7.14 -6.39
CA GLU A 170 3.45 -8.21 -7.01
C GLU A 170 3.13 -9.32 -6.00
N SER A 171 1.86 -9.69 -5.90
CA SER A 171 1.39 -10.76 -5.02
C SER A 171 1.73 -10.58 -3.53
N ALA A 172 2.02 -9.36 -3.07
CA ALA A 172 2.50 -9.09 -1.70
C ALA A 172 1.60 -9.68 -0.61
N PHE A 173 0.29 -9.66 -0.79
CA PHE A 173 -0.72 -10.24 0.12
C PHE A 173 -1.57 -11.30 -0.58
N TYR A 174 -1.04 -11.92 -1.63
CA TYR A 174 -1.79 -12.90 -2.42
C TYR A 174 -2.24 -14.09 -1.57
N GLY A 175 -3.53 -14.44 -1.67
CA GLY A 175 -4.11 -15.57 -0.95
C GLY A 175 -4.36 -15.32 0.54
N ALA A 176 -4.27 -14.08 1.04
CA ALA A 176 -4.59 -13.74 2.43
C ALA A 176 -6.09 -13.98 2.72
N GLY A 177 -6.43 -15.25 2.98
CA GLY A 177 -7.80 -15.78 3.02
C GLY A 177 -8.69 -15.18 4.11
N ASN A 178 -8.12 -14.57 5.14
CA ASN A 178 -8.85 -13.91 6.22
C ASN A 178 -8.72 -12.38 6.20
N LEU A 179 -7.97 -11.80 5.25
CA LEU A 179 -7.83 -10.36 5.14
C LEU A 179 -9.17 -9.71 4.83
N GLN A 180 -9.63 -8.83 5.72
CA GLN A 180 -10.92 -8.14 5.65
C GLN A 180 -10.75 -6.65 5.38
N ILE A 181 -9.71 -6.03 5.93
CA ILE A 181 -9.52 -4.58 5.91
C ILE A 181 -8.11 -4.23 5.49
N VAL A 182 -8.01 -3.36 4.49
CA VAL A 182 -6.77 -2.69 4.09
C VAL A 182 -6.95 -1.18 4.28
N HIS A 183 -6.16 -0.58 5.15
CA HIS A 183 -6.24 0.84 5.47
C HIS A 183 -4.89 1.51 5.33
N PHE A 184 -4.84 2.66 4.65
CA PHE A 184 -3.66 3.52 4.63
C PHE A 184 -3.72 4.50 5.81
N ASN A 185 -2.57 4.75 6.43
CA ASN A 185 -2.47 5.70 7.54
C ASN A 185 -3.02 7.07 7.13
N ASP A 186 -3.61 7.78 8.09
CA ASP A 186 -4.00 9.17 7.89
C ASP A 186 -2.75 10.04 7.68
N ALA A 187 -2.76 10.81 6.61
CA ALA A 187 -1.60 11.60 6.23
C ALA A 187 -1.39 12.81 7.15
N VAL A 188 -0.27 12.84 7.83
CA VAL A 188 0.24 14.06 8.43
C VAL A 188 1.07 14.80 7.38
N GLY A 189 0.52 15.87 6.80
CA GLY A 189 1.25 16.70 5.81
C GLY A 189 0.83 16.53 4.35
N GLY A 190 -0.30 15.90 4.08
CA GLY A 190 -0.84 15.68 2.74
C GLY A 190 -0.66 14.25 2.27
N ALA A 191 -1.67 13.71 1.60
CA ALA A 191 -1.65 12.33 1.18
C ALA A 191 -0.70 12.11 0.01
N GLN A 192 -0.11 10.95 -0.03
CA GLN A 192 0.90 10.55 -0.98
C GLN A 192 0.36 9.47 -1.91
N PRO A 193 0.77 9.44 -3.19
CA PRO A 193 0.38 8.39 -4.11
C PRO A 193 0.94 7.03 -3.68
N VAL A 194 0.26 5.97 -4.04
CA VAL A 194 0.71 4.59 -3.86
C VAL A 194 0.76 3.88 -5.21
N LYS A 195 1.76 3.01 -5.36
CA LYS A 195 1.78 2.03 -6.45
C LYS A 195 1.38 0.67 -5.90
N ILE A 196 0.38 0.03 -6.51
CA ILE A 196 -0.07 -1.32 -6.17
C ILE A 196 0.12 -2.18 -7.41
N GLU A 197 1.01 -3.16 -7.31
CA GLU A 197 1.38 -4.00 -8.43
C GLU A 197 0.41 -5.19 -8.60
N LYS A 198 0.64 -5.94 -9.65
CA LYS A 198 -0.17 -7.08 -10.09
C LYS A 198 -0.45 -8.05 -8.95
N ARG A 199 -1.72 -8.39 -8.73
CA ARG A 199 -2.17 -9.36 -7.73
C ARG A 199 -1.74 -9.07 -6.29
N ALA A 200 -1.35 -7.84 -5.98
CA ALA A 200 -0.87 -7.47 -4.65
C ALA A 200 -1.86 -7.86 -3.53
N PHE A 201 -3.15 -7.75 -3.78
CA PHE A 201 -4.25 -8.24 -2.94
C PHE A 201 -5.10 -9.29 -3.66
N GLY A 202 -4.47 -10.05 -4.55
CA GLY A 202 -5.14 -11.09 -5.31
C GLY A 202 -5.59 -12.25 -4.42
N ASN A 203 -6.70 -12.85 -4.79
CA ASN A 203 -7.24 -14.03 -4.10
C ASN A 203 -7.44 -13.86 -2.59
N CYS A 204 -7.93 -12.66 -2.17
CA CYS A 204 -8.30 -12.33 -0.80
C CYS A 204 -9.84 -12.39 -0.65
N PRO A 205 -10.44 -13.57 -0.49
CA PRO A 205 -11.90 -13.78 -0.62
C PRO A 205 -12.72 -13.07 0.46
N LYS A 206 -12.12 -12.71 1.60
CA LYS A 206 -12.81 -11.99 2.70
C LYS A 206 -12.53 -10.50 2.72
N LEU A 207 -11.79 -9.97 1.75
CA LEU A 207 -11.50 -8.54 1.70
C LEU A 207 -12.80 -7.75 1.49
N GLU A 208 -13.21 -7.01 2.50
CA GLU A 208 -14.48 -6.30 2.56
C GLU A 208 -14.32 -4.79 2.41
N GLU A 209 -13.20 -4.25 2.86
CA GLU A 209 -12.98 -2.80 2.89
C GLU A 209 -11.56 -2.41 2.50
N ILE A 210 -11.45 -1.40 1.64
CA ILE A 210 -10.19 -0.74 1.29
C ILE A 210 -10.36 0.76 1.50
N THR A 211 -9.43 1.37 2.25
CA THR A 211 -9.30 2.82 2.36
C THR A 211 -7.98 3.25 1.73
N PHE A 212 -8.04 3.91 0.57
CA PHE A 212 -6.87 4.48 -0.09
C PHE A 212 -6.39 5.77 0.59
N PRO A 213 -5.18 6.27 0.23
CA PRO A 213 -4.73 7.58 0.66
C PRO A 213 -5.75 8.69 0.37
N PRO A 214 -5.99 9.62 1.31
CA PRO A 214 -7.13 10.55 1.25
C PRO A 214 -6.95 11.73 0.28
N THR A 215 -6.21 11.59 -0.80
CA THR A 215 -6.06 12.67 -1.80
C THR A 215 -6.34 12.23 -3.21
N GLY A 216 -6.59 13.26 -4.06
CA GLY A 216 -6.49 13.16 -5.50
C GLY A 216 -5.06 12.96 -6.02
N ALA A 217 -4.14 12.46 -5.19
CA ALA A 217 -2.82 12.04 -5.63
C ALA A 217 -2.96 10.91 -6.65
N TYR A 218 -2.09 10.95 -7.64
CA TYR A 218 -2.06 9.93 -8.67
C TYR A 218 -1.60 8.59 -8.07
N ASN A 219 -2.51 7.62 -8.02
CA ASN A 219 -2.19 6.24 -7.62
C ASN A 219 -1.97 5.40 -8.88
N GLU A 220 -0.92 4.57 -8.89
CA GLU A 220 -0.71 3.56 -9.92
C GLU A 220 -1.23 2.21 -9.41
N ILE A 221 -2.41 1.81 -9.84
CA ILE A 221 -3.02 0.54 -9.42
C ILE A 221 -3.10 -0.37 -10.64
N ASP A 222 -2.39 -1.51 -10.57
CA ASP A 222 -2.48 -2.52 -11.62
C ASP A 222 -3.91 -3.07 -11.67
N LYS A 223 -4.42 -3.26 -12.88
CA LYS A 223 -5.79 -3.76 -13.12
C LYS A 223 -6.05 -5.16 -12.52
N GLU A 224 -5.00 -5.94 -12.31
CA GLU A 224 -5.10 -7.24 -11.65
C GLU A 224 -4.76 -7.16 -10.15
N ALA A 225 -4.56 -5.96 -9.55
CA ALA A 225 -4.15 -5.81 -8.15
C ALA A 225 -5.06 -6.56 -7.17
N PHE A 226 -6.36 -6.62 -7.46
CA PHE A 226 -7.39 -7.30 -6.66
C PHE A 226 -7.96 -8.55 -7.34
N TYR A 227 -7.25 -9.11 -8.30
CA TYR A 227 -7.71 -10.27 -9.05
C TYR A 227 -7.92 -11.50 -8.15
N SER A 228 -9.09 -12.12 -8.25
CA SER A 228 -9.42 -13.35 -7.50
C SER A 228 -9.93 -14.44 -8.44
N TYR A 229 -9.57 -15.69 -8.16
CA TYR A 229 -10.13 -16.88 -8.87
C TYR A 229 -11.49 -17.33 -8.31
N GLY A 230 -11.96 -16.73 -7.22
CA GLY A 230 -13.19 -17.08 -6.52
C GLY A 230 -13.97 -15.85 -6.10
N GLU A 231 -14.85 -16.01 -5.12
CA GLU A 231 -15.66 -14.92 -4.60
C GLU A 231 -14.80 -13.77 -4.07
N CYS A 232 -15.22 -12.55 -4.34
CA CYS A 232 -14.68 -11.33 -3.77
C CYS A 232 -15.77 -10.67 -2.93
N ASN A 233 -15.48 -10.39 -1.67
CA ASN A 233 -16.43 -9.77 -0.74
C ASN A 233 -16.25 -8.27 -0.60
N LEU A 234 -15.49 -7.62 -1.48
CA LEU A 234 -15.26 -6.18 -1.40
C LEU A 234 -16.58 -5.42 -1.51
N LYS A 235 -16.93 -4.71 -0.43
CA LYS A 235 -18.17 -3.97 -0.26
C LYS A 235 -17.96 -2.47 -0.22
N ARG A 236 -16.85 -2.02 0.36
CA ARG A 236 -16.59 -0.61 0.66
C ARG A 236 -15.22 -0.17 0.15
N ILE A 237 -15.21 0.95 -0.55
CA ILE A 237 -13.98 1.58 -1.04
C ILE A 237 -14.00 3.04 -0.62
N TYR A 238 -13.02 3.45 0.18
CA TYR A 238 -12.88 4.82 0.63
C TYR A 238 -11.67 5.50 0.00
N ASN A 239 -11.81 6.79 -0.29
CA ASN A 239 -10.82 7.59 -0.98
C ASN A 239 -10.39 6.98 -2.33
N ALA A 240 -11.33 6.41 -3.06
CA ALA A 240 -11.07 5.82 -4.36
C ALA A 240 -10.37 6.82 -5.31
N PRO A 241 -9.44 6.37 -6.16
CA PRO A 241 -8.93 7.18 -7.26
C PRO A 241 -10.03 7.53 -8.25
N SER A 242 -9.74 8.41 -9.21
CA SER A 242 -10.71 8.85 -10.24
C SER A 242 -11.30 7.69 -11.05
N GLU A 243 -10.48 6.67 -11.27
CA GLU A 243 -10.85 5.44 -11.97
C GLU A 243 -10.20 4.25 -11.24
N LEU A 244 -10.92 3.16 -11.10
CA LEU A 244 -10.42 1.94 -10.48
C LEU A 244 -11.01 0.72 -11.19
N GLU A 245 -10.14 -0.17 -11.64
CA GLU A 245 -10.50 -1.46 -12.22
C GLU A 245 -10.23 -2.57 -11.20
N LEU A 246 -11.27 -3.35 -10.86
CA LEU A 246 -11.25 -4.31 -9.74
C LEU A 246 -11.04 -5.78 -10.16
N GLY A 247 -10.51 -6.03 -11.37
CA GLY A 247 -10.38 -7.39 -11.87
C GLY A 247 -11.70 -7.93 -12.47
N TRP A 248 -11.87 -9.26 -12.51
CA TRP A 248 -12.97 -9.89 -13.26
C TRP A 248 -14.35 -9.63 -12.66
N ASP A 249 -15.34 -9.31 -13.51
CA ASP A 249 -16.71 -8.93 -13.15
C ASP A 249 -17.42 -9.96 -12.28
N GLN A 250 -17.26 -11.25 -12.59
CA GLN A 250 -17.89 -12.34 -11.86
C GLN A 250 -17.42 -12.50 -10.42
N TYR A 251 -16.28 -11.88 -10.05
CA TYR A 251 -15.68 -12.04 -8.74
C TYR A 251 -15.71 -10.76 -7.87
N CYS A 252 -15.69 -9.58 -8.47
CA CYS A 252 -15.58 -8.30 -7.76
C CYS A 252 -16.77 -7.35 -7.97
N ALA A 253 -17.90 -7.84 -8.49
CA ALA A 253 -19.08 -7.01 -8.78
C ALA A 253 -19.90 -6.59 -7.53
N GLY A 254 -19.48 -6.96 -6.33
CA GLY A 254 -20.24 -6.81 -5.10
C GLY A 254 -20.12 -5.49 -4.37
N VAL A 255 -19.41 -4.49 -4.91
CA VAL A 255 -19.17 -3.20 -4.24
C VAL A 255 -20.47 -2.42 -4.07
N GLU A 256 -20.74 -1.97 -2.84
CA GLU A 256 -21.96 -1.29 -2.46
C GLU A 256 -21.76 0.19 -2.12
N GLU A 257 -20.61 0.55 -1.57
CA GLU A 257 -20.30 1.92 -1.15
C GLU A 257 -18.93 2.36 -1.67
N VAL A 258 -18.89 3.55 -2.26
CA VAL A 258 -17.66 4.20 -2.73
C VAL A 258 -17.63 5.64 -2.29
N SER A 259 -16.52 6.08 -1.70
CA SER A 259 -16.20 7.50 -1.58
C SER A 259 -14.94 7.79 -2.37
N PHE A 260 -15.00 8.79 -3.24
CA PHE A 260 -13.84 9.24 -4.01
C PHE A 260 -12.96 10.19 -3.20
N ALA A 261 -11.66 10.18 -3.47
CA ALA A 261 -10.69 11.00 -2.76
C ALA A 261 -10.93 12.51 -2.98
N GLU A 262 -10.71 13.33 -1.94
CA GLU A 262 -10.72 14.78 -2.08
C GLU A 262 -9.60 15.27 -3.01
N GLY A 263 -9.82 16.41 -3.67
CA GLY A 263 -8.89 16.98 -4.64
C GLY A 263 -9.10 16.48 -6.06
N LEU A 264 -9.86 15.41 -6.30
CA LEU A 264 -10.22 14.96 -7.64
C LEU A 264 -11.16 15.98 -8.31
N THR A 265 -10.86 16.32 -9.54
CA THR A 265 -11.72 17.18 -10.37
C THR A 265 -12.53 16.40 -11.40
N TYR A 266 -12.18 15.14 -11.60
CA TYR A 266 -12.83 14.21 -12.52
C TYR A 266 -13.02 12.85 -11.83
N VAL A 267 -14.15 12.19 -12.10
CA VAL A 267 -14.43 10.82 -11.67
C VAL A 267 -14.90 10.01 -12.86
N GLY A 268 -14.12 9.02 -13.27
CA GLY A 268 -14.44 8.09 -14.36
C GLY A 268 -15.24 6.86 -13.91
N GLY A 269 -15.20 6.55 -12.60
CA GLY A 269 -15.97 5.47 -12.01
C GLY A 269 -15.15 4.25 -11.62
N ILE A 270 -15.87 3.20 -11.21
CA ILE A 270 -15.29 1.91 -10.82
C ILE A 270 -15.86 0.83 -11.73
N SER A 271 -14.96 0.07 -12.34
CA SER A 271 -15.29 -0.98 -13.28
C SER A 271 -14.66 -2.33 -12.91
N THR A 272 -15.14 -3.37 -13.54
CA THR A 272 -14.53 -4.70 -13.49
C THR A 272 -14.09 -5.10 -14.90
N ILE A 273 -13.16 -6.04 -15.00
CA ILE A 273 -12.75 -6.61 -16.28
C ILE A 273 -13.83 -7.63 -16.69
N VAL A 274 -14.45 -7.45 -17.86
CA VAL A 274 -15.33 -8.48 -18.45
C VAL A 274 -14.48 -9.61 -18.98
N ALA A 275 -15.01 -10.84 -18.90
CA ALA A 275 -14.37 -12.04 -19.46
C ALA A 275 -13.92 -11.82 -20.92
N TYR A 276 -12.72 -12.29 -21.25
CA TYR A 276 -12.16 -12.15 -22.59
C TYR A 276 -13.13 -12.72 -23.64
N GLU A 277 -13.45 -11.92 -24.64
CA GLU A 277 -13.85 -12.44 -25.92
C GLU A 277 -12.58 -12.94 -26.62
N TRP A 278 -12.60 -14.14 -27.15
CA TRP A 278 -11.50 -14.67 -27.91
C TRP A 278 -11.70 -14.24 -29.36
N ASP A 279 -10.70 -13.61 -29.93
CA ASP A 279 -10.70 -13.29 -31.35
C ASP A 279 -10.66 -14.55 -32.19
N GLU A 280 -11.02 -14.47 -33.48
CA GLU A 280 -11.04 -15.62 -34.41
C GLU A 280 -9.69 -16.36 -34.52
N ASP A 281 -8.59 -15.69 -34.17
CA ASP A 281 -7.24 -16.23 -34.15
C ASP A 281 -6.85 -16.89 -32.80
N GLY A 282 -7.76 -16.93 -31.83
CA GLY A 282 -7.54 -17.48 -30.51
C GLY A 282 -6.73 -16.58 -29.57
N SER A 283 -6.53 -15.32 -29.92
CA SER A 283 -5.97 -14.32 -28.98
C SER A 283 -7.07 -13.73 -28.10
N PRO A 284 -6.76 -13.45 -26.82
CA PRO A 284 -7.73 -12.80 -25.95
C PRO A 284 -7.95 -11.35 -26.37
N SER A 285 -9.12 -11.01 -26.90
CA SER A 285 -9.54 -9.63 -27.06
C SER A 285 -10.02 -9.07 -25.72
N ARG A 286 -9.68 -7.80 -25.44
CA ARG A 286 -10.15 -7.14 -24.23
C ARG A 286 -11.64 -6.88 -24.34
N GLY A 287 -12.44 -7.56 -23.52
CA GLY A 287 -13.79 -7.10 -23.20
C GLY A 287 -13.72 -5.72 -22.55
N HIS A 288 -14.66 -4.86 -22.84
CA HIS A 288 -14.81 -3.57 -22.14
C HIS A 288 -15.23 -3.85 -20.69
N GLY A 289 -14.63 -3.15 -19.70
CA GLY A 289 -15.01 -3.27 -18.31
C GLY A 289 -16.51 -2.96 -18.11
N GLU A 290 -17.19 -3.77 -17.33
CA GLU A 290 -18.54 -3.44 -16.88
C GLU A 290 -18.51 -2.61 -15.60
N TYR A 291 -19.41 -1.64 -15.49
CA TYR A 291 -19.54 -0.85 -14.26
C TYR A 291 -20.22 -1.64 -13.16
N ILE A 292 -19.87 -1.30 -11.90
CA ILE A 292 -20.43 -1.97 -10.73
C ILE A 292 -21.92 -1.67 -10.59
N LYS A 293 -22.76 -2.69 -10.77
CA LYS A 293 -24.23 -2.57 -10.75
C LYS A 293 -24.83 -2.55 -9.33
N THR A 294 -24.05 -2.93 -8.33
CA THR A 294 -24.46 -3.10 -6.93
C THR A 294 -24.30 -1.84 -6.08
N LEU A 295 -23.74 -0.77 -6.63
CA LEU A 295 -23.53 0.48 -5.90
C LEU A 295 -24.84 1.03 -5.31
N LYS A 296 -24.84 1.25 -3.99
CA LYS A 296 -25.96 1.82 -3.23
C LYS A 296 -25.64 3.24 -2.76
N LYS A 297 -24.36 3.54 -2.53
CA LYS A 297 -23.93 4.83 -2.00
C LYS A 297 -22.65 5.29 -2.69
N VAL A 298 -22.64 6.54 -3.15
CA VAL A 298 -21.49 7.22 -3.72
C VAL A 298 -21.29 8.55 -3.04
N THR A 299 -20.07 8.82 -2.56
CA THR A 299 -19.65 10.13 -2.05
C THR A 299 -18.65 10.74 -3.00
N LEU A 300 -18.97 11.89 -3.55
CA LEU A 300 -18.16 12.63 -4.49
C LEU A 300 -17.31 13.68 -3.76
N PRO A 301 -16.09 14.00 -4.26
CA PRO A 301 -15.25 15.03 -3.66
C PRO A 301 -15.87 16.43 -3.85
N SER A 302 -15.57 17.32 -2.90
CA SER A 302 -16.03 18.73 -2.97
C SER A 302 -15.45 19.48 -4.18
N THR A 303 -14.29 19.07 -4.66
CA THR A 303 -13.52 19.65 -5.77
C THR A 303 -13.99 19.19 -7.16
N LEU A 304 -14.94 18.26 -7.24
CA LEU A 304 -15.39 17.64 -8.48
C LEU A 304 -15.97 18.65 -9.49
N LYS A 305 -15.46 18.58 -10.72
CA LYS A 305 -15.93 19.39 -11.87
C LYS A 305 -16.66 18.55 -12.91
N GLU A 306 -16.20 17.31 -13.12
CA GLU A 306 -16.68 16.45 -14.20
C GLU A 306 -16.85 15.00 -13.74
N ILE A 307 -17.90 14.35 -14.24
CA ILE A 307 -18.14 12.91 -14.09
C ILE A 307 -18.08 12.30 -15.50
N GLY A 308 -17.31 11.24 -15.65
CA GLY A 308 -17.19 10.50 -16.90
C GLY A 308 -18.55 10.03 -17.42
N TRP A 309 -18.71 9.97 -18.72
CA TRP A 309 -19.99 9.70 -19.40
C TRP A 309 -20.68 8.43 -18.86
N ASP A 310 -19.91 7.37 -18.62
CA ASP A 310 -20.43 6.07 -18.18
C ASP A 310 -20.05 5.73 -16.72
N ALA A 311 -19.54 6.68 -15.92
CA ALA A 311 -18.99 6.45 -14.59
C ALA A 311 -19.89 5.64 -13.64
N PHE A 312 -21.20 5.76 -13.78
CA PHE A 312 -22.22 5.09 -12.97
C PHE A 312 -23.30 4.43 -13.83
N LYS A 313 -22.94 4.01 -15.04
CA LYS A 313 -23.84 3.32 -15.95
C LYS A 313 -24.37 2.03 -15.31
N ASP A 314 -25.64 1.74 -15.55
CA ASP A 314 -26.35 0.55 -15.06
C ASP A 314 -26.43 0.38 -13.53
N THR A 315 -26.03 1.38 -12.74
CA THR A 315 -26.18 1.37 -11.28
C THR A 315 -27.63 1.63 -10.85
N ARG A 316 -28.53 0.66 -11.07
CA ARG A 316 -29.98 0.79 -10.82
C ARG A 316 -30.35 1.06 -9.36
N THR A 317 -29.45 0.71 -8.43
CA THR A 317 -29.63 0.86 -6.98
C THR A 317 -29.16 2.19 -6.44
N LEU A 318 -28.47 3.02 -7.25
CA LEU A 318 -27.86 4.28 -6.83
C LEU A 318 -28.86 5.44 -6.65
N LEU A 319 -30.13 5.25 -6.96
CA LEU A 319 -31.15 6.30 -7.02
C LEU A 319 -31.40 7.07 -5.70
N THR A 320 -30.74 6.73 -4.60
CA THR A 320 -31.05 7.31 -3.29
C THR A 320 -29.92 8.03 -2.57
N SER A 321 -28.65 7.98 -2.99
CA SER A 321 -27.59 8.64 -2.20
C SER A 321 -26.31 8.99 -2.95
N ILE A 322 -26.36 9.92 -3.90
CA ILE A 322 -25.17 10.67 -4.31
C ILE A 322 -25.03 11.87 -3.38
N SER A 323 -23.98 11.90 -2.56
CA SER A 323 -23.68 13.04 -1.70
C SER A 323 -22.34 13.67 -2.09
N ARG A 324 -22.21 14.99 -1.89
CA ARG A 324 -20.89 15.67 -1.89
C ARG A 324 -20.42 15.83 -0.46
N ARG A 325 -19.12 15.71 -0.24
CA ARG A 325 -18.54 16.16 1.02
C ARG A 325 -18.77 17.67 1.15
N ALA A 326 -19.20 18.12 2.35
CA ALA A 326 -19.43 19.52 2.66
C ALA A 326 -18.12 20.25 2.90
#